data_5ac657c75acb205c54f8c7405528c844
#
_entry.id   5ac657c75acb205c54f8c7405528c844
#
_cell.length_a   1.000
_cell.length_b   1.000
_cell.length_c   1.000
_cell.angle_alpha   90.00
_cell.angle_beta   90.00
_cell.angle_gamma   90.00
#
_symmetry.space_group_name_H-M   'P 1'
#
loop_
_entity.id
_entity.type
_entity.pdbx_description
1 polymer ?
#
loop_
_entity_poly.entity_id
_entity_poly.type
_entity_poly.pdbx_seq_one_letter_code
_entity_poly.pdbx_strand_id
1 'polypeptide(L)'
;MDFNLNKNMSRLILFQRNEIMTSFQKKLRKLFGRYLFTQFFSYLNDKDLISKEYYKISLKEYLFLKNFFRKNDKNILSIGAGIGGVESIILSRHENFNLDMIERNFISTKIKYFWNPNEAYNKLSLTKEFINLNSNNDNFEIFDFKNLDSIVKRYDIIFSLFSMDYHYDLK
;
A
#
# COMPACT_ATOMS: atom_id res chain seq x y z
N MET A 1 5.10 -0.51 18.49
CA MET A 1 5.85 -0.31 17.24
C MET A 1 4.98 0.51 16.31
N ASP A 2 5.57 1.43 15.58
CA ASP A 2 4.89 2.34 14.66
C ASP A 2 5.76 2.47 13.41
N PHE A 3 5.18 2.86 12.27
CA PHE A 3 5.96 3.13 11.07
C PHE A 3 6.61 4.52 11.11
N ASN A 4 7.80 4.65 10.56
CA ASN A 4 8.40 5.95 10.28
C ASN A 4 7.73 6.57 9.05
N LEU A 5 7.07 7.72 9.22
CA LEU A 5 6.33 8.39 8.17
C LEU A 5 6.78 9.84 7.97
N ASN A 6 6.81 10.30 6.73
CA ASN A 6 6.75 11.72 6.42
C ASN A 6 5.30 12.17 6.11
N LYS A 7 5.09 13.49 5.95
CA LYS A 7 3.74 14.04 5.64
C LYS A 7 3.13 13.50 4.35
N ASN A 8 3.95 13.26 3.32
CA ASN A 8 3.46 12.77 2.04
C ASN A 8 3.01 11.30 2.15
N MET A 9 3.73 10.49 2.92
CA MET A 9 3.36 9.11 3.23
C MET A 9 2.06 9.04 4.01
N SER A 10 1.93 9.84 5.08
CA SER A 10 0.69 9.91 5.90
C SER A 10 -0.52 10.26 5.04
N ARG A 11 -0.36 11.21 4.13
CA ARG A 11 -1.40 11.61 3.19
C ARG A 11 -1.76 10.48 2.22
N LEU A 12 -0.76 9.77 1.68
CA LEU A 12 -0.99 8.65 0.79
C LEU A 12 -1.74 7.50 1.49
N ILE A 13 -1.40 7.21 2.74
CA ILE A 13 -2.10 6.25 3.58
C ILE A 13 -3.58 6.63 3.73
N LEU A 14 -3.89 7.90 4.00
CA LEU A 14 -5.28 8.36 4.10
C LEU A 14 -6.05 8.27 2.77
N PHE A 15 -5.36 8.36 1.64
CA PHE A 15 -5.96 8.08 0.33
C PHE A 15 -6.35 6.60 0.20
N GLN A 16 -5.52 5.71 0.66
CA GLN A 16 -5.65 4.27 0.45
C GLN A 16 -6.52 3.58 1.52
N ARG A 17 -6.45 4.03 2.78
CA ARG A 17 -7.03 3.34 3.95
C ARG A 17 -8.14 4.12 4.62
N ASN A 18 -9.38 3.76 4.28
CA ASN A 18 -10.59 4.34 4.91
C ASN A 18 -10.73 3.99 6.39
N GLU A 19 -10.15 2.89 6.82
CA GLU A 19 -10.29 2.34 8.16
C GLU A 19 -9.73 3.29 9.21
N ILE A 20 -8.68 4.03 8.86
CA ILE A 20 -8.01 4.99 9.74
C ILE A 20 -8.87 6.23 10.04
N MET A 21 -9.86 6.50 9.18
CA MET A 21 -10.70 7.69 9.32
C MET A 21 -11.82 7.50 10.33
N THR A 22 -12.10 8.56 11.10
CA THR A 22 -13.29 8.64 11.95
C THR A 22 -14.57 8.67 11.11
N SER A 23 -15.71 8.37 11.73
CA SER A 23 -17.02 8.43 11.07
C SER A 23 -17.33 9.83 10.50
N PHE A 24 -16.92 10.88 11.20
CA PHE A 24 -17.06 12.26 10.75
C PHE A 24 -16.21 12.54 9.51
N GLN A 25 -14.95 12.12 9.52
CA GLN A 25 -14.04 12.27 8.37
C GLN A 25 -14.56 11.50 7.14
N LYS A 26 -15.11 10.31 7.33
CA LYS A 26 -15.76 9.54 6.25
C LYS A 26 -16.94 10.28 5.63
N LYS A 27 -17.76 10.99 6.46
CA LYS A 27 -18.87 11.83 5.94
C LYS A 27 -18.34 13.03 5.16
N LEU A 28 -17.34 13.73 5.67
CA LEU A 28 -16.69 14.84 4.95
C LEU A 28 -16.07 14.39 3.62
N ARG A 29 -15.39 13.24 3.62
CA ARG A 29 -14.83 12.66 2.39
C ARG A 29 -15.90 12.32 1.36
N LYS A 30 -17.08 11.89 1.79
CA LYS A 30 -18.24 11.66 0.92
C LYS A 30 -18.74 12.96 0.29
N LEU A 31 -18.72 14.07 1.03
CA LEU A 31 -19.18 15.38 0.58
C LEU A 31 -18.21 16.06 -0.39
N PHE A 32 -16.92 16.08 -0.05
CA PHE A 32 -15.89 16.82 -0.80
C PHE A 32 -15.16 15.97 -1.85
N GLY A 33 -15.37 14.67 -1.86
CA GLY A 33 -14.63 13.72 -2.69
C GLY A 33 -13.27 13.35 -2.07
N ARG A 34 -12.73 12.24 -2.56
CA ARG A 34 -11.52 11.62 -2.00
C ARG A 34 -10.29 12.53 -2.09
N TYR A 35 -10.08 13.14 -3.24
CA TYR A 35 -8.92 13.99 -3.49
C TYR A 35 -8.95 15.27 -2.66
N LEU A 36 -10.03 16.07 -2.78
CA LEU A 36 -10.13 17.34 -2.05
C LEU A 36 -10.10 17.14 -0.53
N PHE A 37 -10.86 16.17 -0.02
CA PHE A 37 -10.82 15.83 1.40
C PHE A 37 -9.39 15.58 1.86
N THR A 38 -8.64 14.71 1.17
CA THR A 38 -7.29 14.36 1.59
C THR A 38 -6.31 15.52 1.44
N GLN A 39 -6.52 16.40 0.44
CA GLN A 39 -5.69 17.60 0.29
C GLN A 39 -5.86 18.58 1.46
N PHE A 40 -7.09 18.86 1.87
CA PHE A 40 -7.36 19.85 2.91
C PHE A 40 -7.22 19.28 4.33
N PHE A 41 -7.72 18.08 4.56
CA PHE A 41 -7.83 17.50 5.90
C PHE A 41 -6.63 16.64 6.30
N SER A 42 -5.78 16.23 5.36
CA SER A 42 -4.56 15.48 5.71
C SER A 42 -3.57 16.29 6.56
N TYR A 43 -3.61 17.61 6.46
CA TYR A 43 -2.78 18.49 7.27
C TYR A 43 -3.22 18.60 8.73
N LEU A 44 -4.50 18.28 9.02
CA LEU A 44 -5.08 18.30 10.35
C LEU A 44 -4.93 16.96 11.08
N ASN A 45 -4.49 15.92 10.40
CA ASN A 45 -4.32 14.61 11.01
C ASN A 45 -2.94 14.48 11.66
N ASP A 46 -2.94 13.93 12.85
CA ASP A 46 -1.74 13.55 13.56
C ASP A 46 -1.02 12.42 12.83
N LYS A 47 0.21 12.70 12.43
CA LYS A 47 1.08 11.75 11.72
C LYS A 47 1.34 10.49 12.55
N ASP A 48 1.54 10.65 13.86
CA ASP A 48 1.89 9.56 14.76
C ASP A 48 0.66 8.64 15.00
N LEU A 49 -0.53 9.22 15.05
CA LEU A 49 -1.75 8.44 15.09
C LEU A 49 -1.94 7.63 13.81
N ILE A 50 -1.72 8.24 12.63
CA ILE A 50 -1.81 7.53 11.35
C ILE A 50 -0.80 6.39 11.28
N SER A 51 0.44 6.64 11.69
CA SER A 51 1.51 5.66 11.75
C SER A 51 1.12 4.44 12.57
N LYS A 52 0.67 4.67 13.81
CA LYS A 52 0.26 3.64 14.76
C LYS A 52 -0.93 2.82 14.24
N GLU A 53 -1.97 3.48 13.73
CA GLU A 53 -3.15 2.77 13.23
C GLU A 53 -2.82 1.99 11.93
N TYR A 54 -2.01 2.57 11.05
CA TYR A 54 -1.58 1.88 9.84
C TYR A 54 -0.71 0.66 10.15
N TYR A 55 0.21 0.77 11.11
CA TYR A 55 1.00 -0.37 11.58
C TYR A 55 0.11 -1.51 12.11
N LYS A 56 -0.89 -1.20 12.93
CA LYS A 56 -1.83 -2.21 13.47
C LYS A 56 -2.58 -2.94 12.34
N ILE A 57 -3.07 -2.20 11.35
CA ILE A 57 -3.78 -2.78 10.20
C ILE A 57 -2.83 -3.70 9.42
N SER A 58 -1.67 -3.19 9.04
CA SER A 58 -0.67 -3.95 8.28
C SER A 58 -0.16 -5.18 9.04
N LEU A 59 0.01 -5.07 10.36
CA LEU A 59 0.38 -6.21 11.20
C LEU A 59 -0.71 -7.30 11.19
N LYS A 60 -1.98 -6.92 11.27
CA LYS A 60 -3.10 -7.86 11.21
C LYS A 60 -3.14 -8.59 9.86
N GLU A 61 -2.94 -7.85 8.77
CA GLU A 61 -2.87 -8.41 7.42
C GLU A 61 -1.67 -9.37 7.27
N TYR A 62 -0.50 -8.98 7.75
CA TYR A 62 0.68 -9.84 7.80
C TYR A 62 0.43 -11.12 8.61
N LEU A 63 -0.19 -11.03 9.80
CA LEU A 63 -0.48 -12.18 10.64
C LEU A 63 -1.42 -13.19 9.96
N PHE A 64 -2.28 -12.72 9.08
CA PHE A 64 -3.09 -13.60 8.23
C PHE A 64 -2.22 -14.25 7.14
N LEU A 65 -1.43 -13.46 6.41
CA LEU A 65 -0.60 -13.94 5.30
C LEU A 65 0.49 -14.92 5.73
N LYS A 66 1.10 -14.72 6.89
CA LYS A 66 2.21 -15.57 7.37
C LYS A 66 1.87 -17.06 7.45
N ASN A 67 0.58 -17.40 7.57
CA ASN A 67 0.12 -18.78 7.63
C ASN A 67 0.25 -19.53 6.30
N PHE A 68 0.42 -18.80 5.21
CA PHE A 68 0.61 -19.33 3.87
C PHE A 68 2.08 -19.45 3.47
N PHE A 69 3.01 -18.85 4.22
CA PHE A 69 4.44 -18.92 3.95
C PHE A 69 4.99 -20.27 4.33
N ARG A 70 5.73 -20.89 3.42
CA ARG A 70 6.41 -22.18 3.62
C ARG A 70 7.90 -21.95 3.85
N LYS A 71 8.57 -22.90 4.48
CA LYS A 71 10.01 -22.81 4.82
C LYS A 71 10.92 -22.59 3.60
N ASN A 72 10.51 -23.08 2.44
CA ASN A 72 11.32 -23.03 1.21
C ASN A 72 10.93 -21.86 0.27
N ASP A 73 9.88 -21.10 0.59
CA ASP A 73 9.48 -19.95 -0.20
C ASP A 73 10.55 -18.86 -0.11
N LYS A 74 10.87 -18.25 -1.25
CA LYS A 74 11.87 -17.19 -1.35
C LYS A 74 11.38 -15.99 -2.15
N ASN A 75 10.69 -16.25 -3.26
CA ASN A 75 10.26 -15.22 -4.19
C ASN A 75 8.77 -14.94 -4.02
N ILE A 76 8.45 -13.75 -3.60
CA ILE A 76 7.08 -13.32 -3.29
C ILE A 76 6.72 -12.16 -4.19
N LEU A 77 5.50 -12.17 -4.72
CA LEU A 77 4.91 -11.07 -5.47
C LEU A 77 3.71 -10.51 -4.73
N SER A 78 3.73 -9.21 -4.46
CA SER A 78 2.60 -8.44 -3.98
C SER A 78 1.98 -7.63 -5.12
N ILE A 79 0.66 -7.79 -5.35
CA ILE A 79 -0.06 -7.03 -6.36
C ILE A 79 -0.94 -5.98 -5.68
N GLY A 80 -0.66 -4.70 -5.97
CA GLY A 80 -1.36 -3.58 -5.36
C GLY A 80 -0.92 -3.30 -3.94
N ALA A 81 0.39 -3.28 -3.71
CA ALA A 81 1.02 -3.08 -2.40
C ALA A 81 0.64 -1.74 -1.73
N GLY A 82 0.15 -0.77 -2.50
CA GLY A 82 -0.08 0.57 -2.01
C GLY A 82 1.23 1.22 -1.56
N ILE A 83 1.27 1.77 -0.34
CA ILE A 83 2.52 2.34 0.19
C ILE A 83 3.48 1.27 0.76
N GLY A 84 3.05 0.01 0.90
CA GLY A 84 3.92 -1.10 1.30
C GLY A 84 3.96 -1.41 2.79
N GLY A 85 2.85 -1.23 3.50
CA GLY A 85 2.81 -1.49 4.96
C GLY A 85 3.03 -2.95 5.32
N VAL A 86 2.33 -3.86 4.66
CA VAL A 86 2.48 -5.31 4.87
C VAL A 86 3.83 -5.78 4.38
N GLU A 87 4.26 -5.28 3.23
CA GLU A 87 5.51 -5.59 2.58
C GLU A 87 6.72 -5.22 3.46
N SER A 88 6.67 -4.04 4.10
CA SER A 88 7.71 -3.64 5.06
C SER A 88 7.80 -4.60 6.25
N ILE A 89 6.66 -5.09 6.75
CA ILE A 89 6.64 -6.07 7.86
C ILE A 89 7.18 -7.43 7.39
N ILE A 90 6.84 -7.87 6.18
CA ILE A 90 7.36 -9.10 5.58
C ILE A 90 8.88 -9.02 5.48
N LEU A 91 9.40 -7.97 4.86
CA LEU A 91 10.84 -7.76 4.70
C LEU A 91 11.59 -7.66 6.02
N SER A 92 10.99 -7.03 7.04
CA SER A 92 11.61 -6.90 8.37
C SER A 92 11.66 -8.22 9.15
N ARG A 93 10.82 -9.20 8.82
CA ARG A 93 10.68 -10.46 9.57
C ARG A 93 11.21 -11.67 8.83
N HIS A 94 11.48 -11.55 7.54
CA HIS A 94 11.93 -12.64 6.68
C HIS A 94 13.11 -12.19 5.82
N GLU A 95 14.32 -12.27 6.37
CA GLU A 95 15.56 -11.82 5.73
C GLU A 95 15.86 -12.55 4.40
N ASN A 96 15.35 -13.77 4.24
CA ASN A 96 15.60 -14.60 3.06
C ASN A 96 14.56 -14.40 1.93
N PHE A 97 13.57 -13.53 2.11
CA PHE A 97 12.56 -13.27 1.09
C PHE A 97 13.02 -12.20 0.11
N ASN A 98 12.79 -12.45 -1.17
CA ASN A 98 12.83 -11.49 -2.25
C ASN A 98 11.39 -11.07 -2.53
N LEU A 99 11.06 -9.81 -2.32
CA LEU A 99 9.71 -9.32 -2.46
C LEU A 99 9.60 -8.36 -3.63
N ASP A 100 8.94 -8.78 -4.68
CA ASP A 100 8.59 -7.91 -5.79
C ASP A 100 7.17 -7.34 -5.61
N MET A 101 6.96 -6.12 -6.03
CA MET A 101 5.69 -5.43 -5.92
C MET A 101 5.25 -4.89 -7.27
N ILE A 102 3.97 -5.06 -7.60
CA ILE A 102 3.35 -4.42 -8.76
C ILE A 102 2.40 -3.36 -8.24
N GLU A 103 2.55 -2.13 -8.72
CA GLU A 103 1.68 -1.03 -8.32
C GLU A 103 1.53 0.00 -9.45
N ARG A 104 0.46 0.79 -9.41
CA ARG A 104 0.23 1.90 -10.33
C ARG A 104 0.89 3.18 -9.84
N ASN A 105 1.68 3.82 -10.70
CA ASN A 105 2.31 5.10 -10.40
C ASN A 105 1.42 6.27 -10.80
N PHE A 106 0.29 6.44 -10.10
CA PHE A 106 -0.68 7.47 -10.44
C PHE A 106 -1.48 7.92 -9.21
N ILE A 107 -1.76 9.23 -9.12
CA ILE A 107 -2.68 9.79 -8.12
C ILE A 107 -3.85 10.43 -8.86
N SER A 108 -5.04 9.83 -8.74
CA SER A 108 -6.26 10.39 -9.32
C SER A 108 -6.62 11.72 -8.67
N THR A 109 -6.86 12.73 -9.50
CA THR A 109 -7.28 14.07 -9.07
C THR A 109 -8.78 14.30 -9.20
N LYS A 110 -9.56 13.26 -9.56
CA LYS A 110 -11.00 13.38 -9.77
C LYS A 110 -11.75 13.76 -8.50
N ILE A 111 -12.64 14.74 -8.64
CA ILE A 111 -13.42 15.34 -7.56
C ILE A 111 -14.71 14.55 -7.29
N LYS A 112 -15.27 13.83 -8.28
CA LYS A 112 -16.57 13.15 -8.16
C LYS A 112 -16.43 11.62 -8.14
N TYR A 113 -17.30 10.99 -7.35
CA TYR A 113 -17.47 9.55 -7.20
C TYR A 113 -18.03 8.87 -8.45
N PHE A 114 -17.25 8.81 -9.52
CA PHE A 114 -17.53 7.82 -10.56
C PHE A 114 -16.45 6.75 -10.43
N TRP A 115 -16.89 5.52 -10.16
CA TRP A 115 -16.00 4.37 -10.20
C TRP A 115 -15.30 4.33 -11.57
N ASN A 116 -14.01 4.34 -11.54
CA ASN A 116 -13.19 4.18 -12.73
C ASN A 116 -12.12 3.15 -12.40
N PRO A 117 -12.08 2.01 -13.09
CA PRO A 117 -11.09 0.95 -12.85
C PRO A 117 -9.64 1.44 -13.03
N ASN A 118 -9.45 2.58 -13.69
CA ASN A 118 -8.13 3.19 -13.89
C ASN A 118 -7.71 4.17 -12.77
N GLU A 119 -8.50 4.32 -11.70
CA GLU A 119 -8.11 5.16 -10.58
C GLU A 119 -7.06 4.46 -9.73
N ALA A 120 -6.02 5.21 -9.38
CA ALA A 120 -5.00 4.79 -8.45
C ALA A 120 -4.60 5.97 -7.54
N TYR A 121 -4.09 5.64 -6.37
CA TYR A 121 -3.67 6.64 -5.37
C TYR A 121 -2.33 6.22 -4.81
N ASN A 122 -1.33 6.10 -5.69
CA ASN A 122 0.02 5.73 -5.28
C ASN A 122 1.10 6.49 -6.06
N LYS A 123 2.28 6.57 -5.45
CA LYS A 123 3.51 7.09 -6.02
C LYS A 123 4.65 6.15 -5.66
N LEU A 124 5.19 5.44 -6.65
CA LEU A 124 6.21 4.40 -6.44
C LEU A 124 7.43 4.89 -5.67
N SER A 125 7.84 6.14 -5.89
CA SER A 125 8.96 6.73 -5.14
C SER A 125 8.68 6.82 -3.63
N LEU A 126 7.42 7.10 -3.22
CA LEU A 126 7.03 7.12 -1.81
C LEU A 126 6.91 5.71 -1.23
N THR A 127 6.46 4.73 -2.02
CA THR A 127 6.47 3.31 -1.62
C THR A 127 7.90 2.85 -1.34
N LYS A 128 8.83 3.14 -2.26
CA LYS A 128 10.24 2.78 -2.09
C LYS A 128 10.85 3.44 -0.86
N GLU A 129 10.63 4.74 -0.69
CA GLU A 129 11.10 5.49 0.49
C GLU A 129 10.52 4.92 1.79
N PHE A 130 9.21 4.61 1.80
CA PHE A 130 8.54 4.04 2.97
C PHE A 130 9.13 2.69 3.37
N ILE A 131 9.35 1.79 2.41
CA ILE A 131 9.92 0.47 2.69
C ILE A 131 11.34 0.60 3.22
N ASN A 132 12.18 1.43 2.61
CA ASN A 132 13.55 1.69 3.08
C ASN A 132 13.60 2.27 4.50
N LEU A 133 12.61 3.07 4.90
CA LEU A 133 12.53 3.62 6.25
C LEU A 133 12.01 2.62 7.30
N ASN A 134 11.33 1.57 6.86
CA ASN A 134 10.55 0.68 7.74
C ASN A 134 10.93 -0.80 7.63
N SER A 135 11.92 -1.15 6.81
CA SER A 135 12.51 -2.48 6.75
C SER A 135 14.02 -2.41 6.77
N ASN A 136 14.67 -3.48 7.23
CA ASN A 136 16.13 -3.63 7.23
C ASN A 136 16.62 -4.51 6.08
N ASN A 137 15.72 -4.87 5.16
CA ASN A 137 16.00 -5.78 4.06
C ASN A 137 15.74 -5.06 2.73
N ASP A 138 16.77 -4.97 1.90
CA ASP A 138 16.74 -4.29 0.59
C ASP A 138 16.41 -5.26 -0.56
N ASN A 139 16.04 -6.51 -0.28
CA ASN A 139 15.70 -7.53 -1.28
C ASN A 139 14.28 -7.31 -1.82
N PHE A 140 14.03 -6.17 -2.43
CA PHE A 140 12.75 -5.88 -3.05
C PHE A 140 12.89 -5.07 -4.34
N GLU A 141 11.92 -5.24 -5.22
CA GLU A 141 11.78 -4.48 -6.45
C GLU A 141 10.32 -4.00 -6.63
N ILE A 142 10.13 -2.81 -7.19
CA ILE A 142 8.81 -2.24 -7.43
C ILE A 142 8.63 -1.99 -8.92
N PHE A 143 7.64 -2.63 -9.50
CA PHE A 143 7.29 -2.52 -10.92
C PHE A 143 6.06 -1.62 -11.09
N ASP A 144 6.13 -0.71 -12.06
CA ASP A 144 4.93 -0.02 -12.54
C ASP A 144 4.05 -1.01 -13.30
N PHE A 145 2.77 -1.06 -12.99
CA PHE A 145 1.78 -1.87 -13.70
C PHE A 145 1.82 -1.71 -15.24
N LYS A 146 2.31 -0.58 -15.72
CA LYS A 146 2.47 -0.34 -17.17
C LYS A 146 3.61 -1.12 -17.82
N ASN A 147 4.50 -1.69 -17.02
CA ASN A 147 5.75 -2.33 -17.48
C ASN A 147 5.84 -3.80 -17.06
N LEU A 148 4.72 -4.52 -17.03
CA LEU A 148 4.67 -5.93 -16.59
C LEU A 148 5.50 -6.88 -17.43
N ASP A 149 5.71 -6.58 -18.73
CA ASP A 149 6.51 -7.39 -19.64
C ASP A 149 7.99 -7.53 -19.20
N SER A 150 8.44 -6.66 -18.29
CA SER A 150 9.78 -6.73 -17.71
C SER A 150 9.92 -7.79 -16.60
N ILE A 151 8.83 -8.39 -16.15
CA ILE A 151 8.83 -9.37 -15.06
C ILE A 151 9.00 -10.77 -15.63
N VAL A 152 10.23 -11.31 -15.57
CA VAL A 152 10.58 -12.66 -16.08
C VAL A 152 10.85 -13.64 -14.93
N LYS A 153 10.42 -13.33 -13.72
CA LYS A 153 10.66 -14.14 -12.51
C LYS A 153 9.54 -15.14 -12.29
N ARG A 154 9.86 -16.25 -11.61
CA ARG A 154 8.87 -17.16 -11.01
C ARG A 154 8.74 -16.86 -9.54
N TYR A 155 7.52 -16.91 -9.04
CA TYR A 155 7.20 -16.62 -7.65
C TYR A 155 6.66 -17.87 -6.96
N ASP A 156 7.06 -18.07 -5.71
CA ASP A 156 6.57 -19.13 -4.85
C ASP A 156 5.19 -18.76 -4.30
N ILE A 157 4.99 -17.47 -4.03
CA ILE A 157 3.73 -16.89 -3.53
C ILE A 157 3.39 -15.63 -4.30
N ILE A 158 2.13 -15.52 -4.70
CA ILE A 158 1.55 -14.29 -5.24
C ILE A 158 0.36 -13.94 -4.37
N PHE A 159 0.32 -12.71 -3.85
CA PHE A 159 -0.82 -12.24 -3.07
C PHE A 159 -1.28 -10.86 -3.49
N SER A 160 -2.57 -10.60 -3.25
CA SER A 160 -3.18 -9.29 -3.36
C SER A 160 -4.22 -9.16 -2.26
N LEU A 161 -4.16 -8.10 -1.45
CA LEU A 161 -5.08 -7.93 -0.34
C LEU A 161 -6.37 -7.20 -0.74
N PHE A 162 -6.27 -6.15 -1.58
CA PHE A 162 -7.42 -5.28 -1.87
C PHE A 162 -7.45 -4.73 -3.30
N SER A 163 -6.59 -5.16 -4.20
CA SER A 163 -6.44 -4.52 -5.51
C SER A 163 -6.86 -5.37 -6.71
N MET A 164 -6.76 -6.68 -6.62
CA MET A 164 -7.34 -7.57 -7.61
C MET A 164 -8.87 -7.45 -7.52
N ASP A 165 -9.57 -7.51 -8.61
CA ASP A 165 -11.01 -7.23 -8.79
C ASP A 165 -11.40 -5.74 -8.75
N TYR A 166 -10.60 -4.90 -8.10
CA TYR A 166 -10.95 -3.47 -7.99
C TYR A 166 -10.19 -2.60 -8.99
N HIS A 167 -8.95 -2.96 -9.28
CA HIS A 167 -8.05 -2.18 -10.13
C HIS A 167 -7.44 -2.96 -11.29
N TYR A 168 -7.53 -4.27 -11.26
CA TYR A 168 -6.94 -5.15 -12.26
C TYR A 168 -8.02 -6.10 -12.78
N ASP A 169 -8.30 -6.05 -14.09
CA ASP A 169 -9.22 -6.98 -14.73
C ASP A 169 -8.54 -8.36 -14.83
N LEU A 170 -9.17 -9.37 -14.25
CA LEU A 170 -8.68 -10.76 -14.22
C LEU A 170 -9.08 -11.57 -15.45
N LYS A 171 -9.54 -10.92 -16.52
CA LYS A 171 -9.92 -11.58 -17.76
C LYS A 171 -8.72 -12.08 -18.55
#